data_aa8a2232f552ac25f28d1ac29d63de56
#
_entry.id   aa8a2232f552ac25f28d1ac29d63de56
#
_cell.length_a   1.000
_cell.length_b   1.000
_cell.length_c   1.000
_cell.angle_alpha   90.00
_cell.angle_beta   90.00
_cell.angle_gamma   90.00
#
_symmetry.space_group_name_H-M   'P 1'
#
loop_
_entity.id
_entity.type
_entity.pdbx_description
1 polymer ?
#
loop_
_entity_poly.entity_id
_entity_poly.type
_entity_poly.pdbx_seq_one_letter_code
_entity_poly.pdbx_strand_id
1 'polypeptide(L)'
;MPQTSNLYLMKDLARLSGHSIYTLKFYLKRGLIQEVGRSPETRFRYFDETTVEQLARIRALRKQRKSLSEIQRLMGSSEFGVRSSE
;
A
#
# COMPACT_ATOMS: atom_id res chain seq x y z
N MET A 1 24.16 0.60 0.48
CA MET A 1 23.82 0.69 0.86
C MET A 1 23.08 0.73 1.30
N PRO A 2 22.72 0.75 1.55
CA PRO A 2 22.05 0.82 2.08
C PRO A 2 21.26 0.86 2.47
N GLN A 3 20.99 0.68 2.62
CA GLN A 3 20.37 0.64 3.04
C GLN A 3 19.64 1.00 3.64
N THR A 4 19.59 1.46 3.61
CA THR A 4 18.78 1.81 4.58
C THR A 4 17.48 2.00 4.14
N SER A 5 16.68 1.14 4.23
CA SER A 5 15.39 1.31 3.94
C SER A 5 14.69 1.91 5.05
N ASN A 6 13.89 2.88 4.83
CA ASN A 6 13.05 3.45 5.85
C ASN A 6 11.88 2.55 6.08
N LEU A 7 11.61 2.28 7.34
CA LEU A 7 10.43 1.51 7.71
C LEU A 7 9.43 2.45 8.34
N TYR A 8 8.19 2.27 7.97
CA TYR A 8 7.12 3.14 8.42
C TYR A 8 6.06 2.34 9.15
N LEU A 9 5.48 2.93 10.17
CA LEU A 9 4.31 2.37 10.81
C LEU A 9 3.08 2.91 10.12
N MET A 10 1.93 2.33 10.45
CA MET A 10 0.67 2.77 9.86
C MET A 10 0.44 4.26 10.08
N LYS A 11 0.75 4.77 11.26
CA LYS A 11 0.56 6.18 11.54
C LYS A 11 1.48 7.07 10.69
N ASP A 12 2.66 6.55 10.39
CA ASP A 12 3.58 7.30 9.54
C ASP A 12 3.04 7.37 8.13
N LEU A 13 2.48 6.27 7.64
CA LEU A 13 1.89 6.26 6.33
C LEU A 13 0.72 7.23 6.26
N ALA A 14 -0.09 7.28 7.31
CA ALA A 14 -1.22 8.18 7.34
C ALA A 14 -0.75 9.61 7.20
N ARG A 15 0.31 9.96 7.91
CA ARG A 15 0.83 11.31 7.86
C ARG A 15 1.42 11.64 6.50
N LEU A 16 2.19 10.70 5.94
CA LEU A 16 2.85 10.94 4.66
C LEU A 16 1.88 10.97 3.49
N SER A 17 0.87 10.14 3.54
CA SER A 17 -0.03 10.01 2.41
C SER A 17 -1.26 10.91 2.48
N GLY A 18 -1.56 11.40 3.66
CA GLY A 18 -2.76 12.20 3.84
C GLY A 18 -4.02 11.38 4.00
N HIS A 19 -3.89 10.05 4.03
CA HIS A 19 -5.05 9.18 4.24
C HIS A 19 -5.22 8.93 5.73
N SER A 20 -6.45 8.61 6.13
CA SER A 20 -6.68 8.22 7.52
C SER A 20 -6.20 6.78 7.71
N ILE A 21 -5.96 6.44 8.96
CA ILE A 21 -5.57 5.07 9.28
C ILE A 21 -6.66 4.10 8.87
N TYR A 22 -7.90 4.51 9.04
CA TYR A 22 -9.03 3.69 8.64
C TYR A 22 -8.96 3.36 7.13
N THR A 23 -8.67 4.35 6.32
CA THR A 23 -8.56 4.15 4.88
C THR A 23 -7.39 3.23 4.55
N LEU A 24 -6.27 3.40 5.24
CA LEU A 24 -5.11 2.56 5.01
C LEU A 24 -5.40 1.11 5.35
N LYS A 25 -6.10 0.88 6.45
CA LYS A 25 -6.49 -0.47 6.81
C LYS A 25 -7.42 -1.08 5.78
N PHE A 26 -8.28 -0.26 5.21
CA PHE A 26 -9.17 -0.72 4.16
C PHE A 26 -8.37 -1.13 2.92
N TYR A 27 -7.40 -0.32 2.54
CA TYR A 27 -6.55 -0.65 1.38
C TYR A 27 -5.75 -1.92 1.64
N LEU A 28 -5.24 -2.06 2.85
CA LEU A 28 -4.49 -3.24 3.22
C LEU A 28 -5.36 -4.49 3.10
N LYS A 29 -6.59 -4.38 3.59
CA LYS A 29 -7.50 -5.49 3.55
C LYS A 29 -7.85 -5.88 2.12
N ARG A 30 -7.91 -4.90 1.22
CA ARG A 30 -8.22 -5.16 -0.16
C ARG A 30 -7.01 -5.58 -0.99
N GLY A 31 -5.85 -5.60 -0.38
CA GLY A 31 -4.65 -6.01 -1.09
C GLY A 31 -4.03 -4.94 -1.95
N LEU A 32 -4.44 -3.69 -1.79
CA LEU A 32 -3.87 -2.60 -2.55
C LEU A 32 -2.51 -2.19 -2.02
N ILE A 33 -2.29 -2.38 -0.74
CA ILE A 33 -0.98 -2.18 -0.14
C ILE A 33 -0.68 -3.41 0.70
N GLN A 34 0.58 -3.61 1.02
CA GLN A 34 0.98 -4.77 1.78
C GLN A 34 2.01 -4.40 2.81
N GLU A 35 1.93 -5.04 3.96
CA GLU A 35 2.95 -4.85 4.98
C GLU A 35 4.18 -5.65 4.61
N VAL A 36 5.35 -5.17 5.00
CA VAL A 36 6.59 -5.91 4.76
C VAL A 36 6.97 -6.75 5.96
N GLY A 37 6.35 -6.50 7.09
CA GLY A 37 6.61 -7.30 8.28
C GLY A 37 5.85 -6.77 9.45
N ARG A 38 6.02 -7.44 10.59
CA ARG A 38 5.40 -7.04 11.84
C ARG A 38 6.39 -7.19 12.96
N SER A 39 6.29 -6.29 13.93
CA SER A 39 7.09 -6.42 15.13
C SER A 39 6.61 -7.62 15.92
N PRO A 40 7.50 -8.52 16.33
CA PRO A 40 7.08 -9.69 17.10
C PRO A 40 6.53 -9.31 18.47
N GLU A 41 6.94 -8.17 18.99
CA GLU A 41 6.52 -7.78 20.32
C GLU A 41 5.21 -7.04 20.35
N THR A 42 5.06 -6.06 19.47
CA THR A 42 3.88 -5.22 19.46
C THR A 42 2.88 -5.62 18.39
N ARG A 43 3.33 -6.41 17.42
CA ARG A 43 2.53 -6.80 16.27
C ARG A 43 2.15 -5.62 15.38
N PHE A 44 2.85 -4.49 15.54
CA PHE A 44 2.63 -3.36 14.65
C PHE A 44 3.16 -3.72 13.28
N ARG A 45 2.43 -3.33 12.26
CA ARG A 45 2.85 -3.58 10.89
C ARG A 45 3.86 -2.56 10.45
N TYR A 46 4.83 -3.03 9.66
CA TYR A 46 5.82 -2.14 9.07
C TYR A 46 5.60 -2.07 7.58
N PHE A 47 5.89 -0.93 7.02
CA PHE A 47 5.79 -0.68 5.59
C PHE A 47 7.07 -0.01 5.13
N ASP A 48 7.30 0.01 3.83
CA ASP A 48 8.51 0.64 3.32
C ASP A 48 8.17 1.63 2.19
N GLU A 49 9.19 2.08 1.50
CA GLU A 49 9.02 3.06 0.43
C GLU A 49 8.10 2.54 -0.67
N THR A 50 8.13 1.25 -0.91
CA THR A 50 7.27 0.67 -1.92
C THR A 50 5.81 0.96 -1.61
N THR A 51 5.45 0.85 -0.34
CA THR A 51 4.08 1.13 0.08
C THR A 51 3.75 2.61 -0.11
N VAL A 52 4.71 3.47 0.20
CA VAL A 52 4.50 4.91 0.01
C VAL A 52 4.22 5.20 -1.46
N GLU A 53 4.98 4.57 -2.35
CA GLU A 53 4.77 4.75 -3.77
C GLU A 53 3.43 4.20 -4.23
N GLN A 54 3.03 3.07 -3.67
CA GLN A 54 1.73 2.49 -4.00
C GLN A 54 0.61 3.44 -3.61
N LEU A 55 0.74 4.05 -2.44
CA LEU A 55 -0.29 4.99 -1.97
C LEU A 55 -0.35 6.21 -2.87
N ALA A 56 0.81 6.70 -3.31
CA ALA A 56 0.82 7.84 -4.21
C ALA A 56 0.13 7.49 -5.53
N ARG A 57 0.37 6.28 -6.03
CA ARG A 57 -0.25 5.84 -7.25
C ARG A 57 -1.76 5.69 -7.11
N ILE A 58 -2.19 5.13 -5.99
CA ILE A 58 -3.62 4.99 -5.72
C ILE A 58 -4.27 6.37 -5.70
N ARG A 59 -3.60 7.32 -5.06
CA ARG A 59 -4.15 8.67 -4.97
C ARG A 59 -4.29 9.29 -6.36
N ALA A 60 -3.28 9.11 -7.20
CA ALA A 60 -3.33 9.66 -8.55
C ALA A 60 -4.45 9.04 -9.35
N LEU A 61 -4.64 7.72 -9.22
CA LEU A 61 -5.69 7.04 -9.95
C LEU A 61 -7.07 7.46 -9.46
N ARG A 62 -7.19 7.69 -8.15
CA ARG A 62 -8.45 8.17 -7.61
C ARG A 62 -8.79 9.54 -8.14
N LYS A 63 -7.79 10.37 -8.34
CA LYS A 63 -8.01 11.69 -8.91
C LYS A 63 -8.51 11.61 -10.34
N GLN A 64 -8.18 10.52 -11.03
CA GLN A 64 -8.68 10.29 -12.37
C GLN A 64 -10.04 9.64 -12.34
N ARG A 65 -10.66 9.59 -11.18
CA ARG A 65 -12.00 9.06 -10.99
C ARG A 65 -12.12 7.57 -11.25
N LYS A 66 -11.03 6.87 -11.09
CA LYS A 66 -11.08 5.43 -11.22
C LYS A 66 -11.65 4.82 -9.96
N SER A 67 -12.46 3.79 -10.13
CA SER A 67 -13.03 3.11 -8.99
C SER A 67 -11.96 2.28 -8.30
N LEU A 68 -12.23 1.89 -7.06
CA LEU A 68 -11.29 1.05 -6.34
C LEU A 68 -11.11 -0.29 -7.04
N SER A 69 -12.16 -0.80 -7.66
CA SER A 69 -12.04 -2.05 -8.41
C SER A 69 -11.07 -1.91 -9.56
N GLU A 70 -11.15 -0.80 -10.28
CA GLU A 70 -10.22 -0.56 -11.36
C GLU A 70 -8.80 -0.40 -10.88
N ILE A 71 -8.63 0.34 -9.79
CA ILE A 71 -7.32 0.55 -9.22
C ILE A 71 -6.73 -0.77 -8.78
N GLN A 72 -7.53 -1.59 -8.14
CA GLN A 72 -7.08 -2.88 -7.68
C GLN A 72 -6.63 -3.74 -8.84
N ARG A 73 -7.36 -3.69 -9.95
CA ARG A 73 -6.99 -4.45 -11.13
C ARG A 73 -5.70 -3.93 -11.73
N LEU A 74 -5.56 -2.60 -11.79
CA LEU A 74 -4.36 -2.00 -12.38
C LEU A 74 -3.12 -2.23 -11.54
N MET A 75 -3.26 -2.26 -10.23
CA MET A 75 -2.11 -2.40 -9.37
C MET A 75 -1.90 -3.84 -8.92
N GLY A 76 -2.96 -4.44 -8.46
CA GLY A 76 -2.84 -5.76 -7.88
C GLY A 76 -2.55 -6.82 -8.89
N SER A 77 -3.21 -6.75 -10.04
CA SER A 77 -3.04 -7.83 -10.98
C SER A 77 -1.68 -7.81 -11.61
N SER A 78 -1.01 -6.69 -11.57
CA SER A 78 0.32 -6.66 -12.16
C SER A 78 1.25 -7.59 -11.43
N GLU A 79 0.91 -7.93 -10.22
CA GLU A 79 1.73 -8.81 -9.50
C GLU A 79 1.38 -10.21 -9.64
N PHE A 80 0.13 -10.49 -9.62
CA PHE A 80 -0.20 -11.82 -9.69
C PHE A 80 -0.58 -12.19 -11.01
N GLY A 81 -0.97 -11.36 -11.57
CA GLY A 81 -1.48 -11.69 -12.70
C GLY A 81 -0.90 -11.97 -13.62
N VAL A 82 -0.63 -11.74 -13.43
CA VAL A 82 -0.22 -12.04 -14.22
C VAL A 82 -0.49 -13.21 -14.46
N ARG A 83 -0.69 -13.61 -13.97
CA ARG A 83 -0.90 -14.60 -14.13
C ARG A 83 -1.93 -14.92 -14.55
N SER A 84 -2.31 -14.51 -14.49
CA SER A 84 -3.09 -14.79 -14.86
C SER A 84 -3.57 -14.70 -15.77
N SER A 85 -3.55 -14.45 -15.90
CA SER A 85 -3.91 -14.41 -16.75
C SER A 85 -3.83 -14.68 -17.53
N GLU A 86 -3.63 -14.72 -17.47
CA GLU A 86 -3.51 -14.98 -18.20
C GLU A 86 -3.55 -15.25 -18.56
#